data_55211d1a407243be76c631922117e3cf
#
_entry.id   55211d1a407243be76c631922117e3cf
#
_cell.length_a   1.000
_cell.length_b   1.000
_cell.length_c   1.000
_cell.angle_alpha   90.00
_cell.angle_beta   90.00
_cell.angle_gamma   90.00
#
_symmetry.space_group_name_H-M   'P 1'
#
loop_
_entity.id
_entity.type
_entity.pdbx_description
1 polymer ?
#
loop_
_entity_poly.entity_id
_entity_poly.type
_entity_poly.pdbx_seq_one_letter_code
_entity_poly.pdbx_strand_id
1 'polypeptide(L)'
;VKDSEQAITRLLGALEVLFDQEAIHVSSRDKAGILEVQSRITPVIERLATLGSKSDSAAIRGRVAVLLAKRKVTEDGLAAHISRIREDLIQTHAAQRRLAKVAPVYMPRAATFGAQRLRAVS
;
A
#
# COMPACT_ATOMS: atom_id res chain seq x y z
N VAL A 1 -8.66 36.34 3.06
CA VAL A 1 -8.91 35.55 1.83
C VAL A 1 -7.60 35.11 1.17
N LYS A 2 -6.65 36.05 0.95
CA LYS A 2 -5.34 35.73 0.38
C LYS A 2 -4.53 34.78 1.27
N ASP A 3 -4.61 34.96 2.59
CA ASP A 3 -3.88 34.15 3.55
C ASP A 3 -4.39 32.70 3.54
N SER A 4 -5.70 32.50 3.42
CA SER A 4 -6.30 31.17 3.31
C SER A 4 -5.89 30.48 2.01
N GLU A 5 -5.87 31.19 0.89
CA GLU A 5 -5.45 30.65 -0.40
C GLU A 5 -3.97 30.28 -0.41
N GLN A 6 -3.11 31.11 0.21
CA GLN A 6 -1.70 30.80 0.35
C GLN A 6 -1.48 29.56 1.23
N ALA A 7 -2.22 29.47 2.34
CA ALA A 7 -2.15 28.31 3.22
C ALA A 7 -2.60 27.03 2.49
N ILE A 8 -3.68 27.12 1.71
CA ILE A 8 -4.17 26.00 0.90
C ILE A 8 -3.12 25.59 -0.14
N THR A 9 -2.52 26.56 -0.82
CA THR A 9 -1.48 26.31 -1.82
C THR A 9 -0.26 25.59 -1.22
N ARG A 10 0.16 26.01 -0.02
CA ARG A 10 1.27 25.35 0.70
C ARG A 10 0.90 23.93 1.10
N LEU A 11 -0.31 23.71 1.59
CA LEU A 11 -0.79 22.37 1.96
C LEU A 11 -0.89 21.46 0.74
N LEU A 12 -1.35 21.98 -0.40
CA LEU A 12 -1.39 21.23 -1.65
C LEU A 12 0.01 20.81 -2.11
N GLY A 13 0.98 21.74 -2.01
CA GLY A 13 2.38 21.43 -2.33
C GLY A 13 2.95 20.34 -1.42
N ALA A 14 2.69 20.45 -0.12
CA ALA A 14 3.12 19.42 0.84
C ALA A 14 2.46 18.07 0.53
N LEU A 15 1.18 18.09 0.18
CA LEU A 15 0.43 16.88 -0.15
C LEU A 15 0.95 16.23 -1.43
N GLU A 16 1.32 17.01 -2.44
CA GLU A 16 1.95 16.50 -3.67
C GLU A 16 3.22 15.73 -3.35
N VAL A 17 4.09 16.28 -2.50
CA VAL A 17 5.33 15.63 -2.08
C VAL A 17 5.03 14.33 -1.33
N LEU A 18 4.07 14.35 -0.42
CA LEU A 18 3.70 13.16 0.36
C LEU A 18 3.09 12.07 -0.54
N PHE A 19 2.26 12.43 -1.51
CA PHE A 19 1.69 11.47 -2.45
C PHE A 19 2.76 10.86 -3.37
N ASP A 20 3.75 11.64 -3.78
CA ASP A 20 4.89 11.12 -4.56
C ASP A 20 5.72 10.15 -3.72
N GLN A 21 5.96 10.46 -2.45
CA GLN A 21 6.64 9.56 -1.52
C GLN A 21 5.84 8.27 -1.29
N GLU A 22 4.53 8.38 -1.13
CA GLU A 22 3.64 7.22 -1.01
C GLU A 22 3.76 6.32 -2.24
N ALA A 23 3.72 6.90 -3.43
CA ALA A 23 3.85 6.15 -4.68
C ALA A 23 5.18 5.41 -4.78
N ILE A 24 6.28 6.04 -4.36
CA ILE A 24 7.60 5.41 -4.32
C ILE A 24 7.63 4.22 -3.36
N HIS A 25 7.09 4.38 -2.14
CA HIS A 25 7.03 3.31 -1.16
C HIS A 25 6.12 2.17 -1.60
N VAL A 26 5.02 2.47 -2.26
CA VAL A 26 4.12 1.45 -2.84
C VAL A 26 4.85 0.67 -3.93
N SER A 27 5.58 1.35 -4.82
CA SER A 27 6.35 0.72 -5.90
C SER A 27 7.47 -0.16 -5.36
N SER A 28 8.15 0.27 -4.29
CA SER A 28 9.23 -0.50 -3.65
C SER A 28 8.73 -1.50 -2.62
N ARG A 29 7.41 -1.56 -2.38
CA ARG A 29 6.77 -2.48 -1.43
C ARG A 29 7.25 -2.29 0.00
N ASP A 30 7.57 -1.06 0.37
CA ASP A 30 8.01 -0.68 1.70
C ASP A 30 6.79 -0.40 2.59
N LYS A 31 6.32 -1.41 3.29
CA LYS A 31 5.14 -1.32 4.15
C LYS A 31 5.31 -0.28 5.26
N ALA A 32 6.46 -0.25 5.91
CA ALA A 32 6.75 0.70 6.98
C ALA A 32 6.76 2.14 6.46
N GLY A 33 7.37 2.35 5.28
CA GLY A 33 7.37 3.65 4.60
C GLY A 33 5.97 4.12 4.23
N ILE A 34 5.13 3.22 3.72
CA ILE A 34 3.74 3.52 3.37
C ILE A 34 2.98 3.99 4.61
N LEU A 35 3.06 3.28 5.72
CA LEU A 35 2.38 3.62 6.97
C LEU A 35 2.86 4.96 7.53
N GLU A 36 4.15 5.21 7.49
CA GLU A 36 4.72 6.49 7.95
C GLU A 36 4.21 7.65 7.11
N VAL A 37 4.25 7.55 5.79
CA VAL A 37 3.76 8.60 4.89
C VAL A 37 2.26 8.82 5.08
N GLN A 38 1.47 7.75 5.20
CA GLN A 38 0.03 7.88 5.43
C GLN A 38 -0.28 8.59 6.74
N SER A 39 0.51 8.38 7.79
CA SER A 39 0.35 9.10 9.06
C SER A 39 0.62 10.59 8.93
N ARG A 40 1.44 11.00 7.96
CA ARG A 40 1.72 12.41 7.65
C ARG A 40 0.66 13.02 6.73
N ILE A 41 0.08 12.22 5.85
CA ILE A 41 -0.95 12.66 4.90
C ILE A 41 -2.24 13.05 5.61
N THR A 42 -2.69 12.26 6.57
CA THR A 42 -3.98 12.44 7.25
C THR A 42 -4.17 13.84 7.84
N PRO A 43 -3.23 14.38 8.66
CA PRO A 43 -3.41 15.73 9.20
C PRO A 43 -3.44 16.83 8.13
N VAL A 44 -2.70 16.65 7.04
CA VAL A 44 -2.68 17.62 5.93
C VAL A 44 -4.04 17.64 5.23
N ILE A 45 -4.62 16.48 4.98
CA ILE A 45 -5.95 16.38 4.36
C ILE A 45 -7.02 17.00 5.27
N GLU A 46 -6.97 16.73 6.56
CA GLU A 46 -7.92 17.28 7.53
C GLU A 46 -7.87 18.82 7.55
N ARG A 47 -6.66 19.36 7.60
CA ARG A 47 -6.48 20.81 7.57
C ARG A 47 -6.91 21.41 6.24
N LEU A 48 -6.61 20.74 5.14
CA LEU A 48 -7.01 21.16 3.80
C LEU A 48 -8.54 21.18 3.67
N ALA A 49 -9.22 20.16 4.21
CA ALA A 49 -10.68 20.10 4.21
C ALA A 49 -11.28 21.27 5.00
N THR A 50 -10.69 21.60 6.15
CA THR A 50 -11.13 22.73 6.97
C THR A 50 -10.96 24.06 6.24
N LEU A 51 -9.82 24.29 5.60
CA LEU A 51 -9.54 25.53 4.87
C LEU A 51 -10.25 25.58 3.52
N GLY A 52 -10.35 24.44 2.83
CA GLY A 52 -10.97 24.34 1.52
C GLY A 52 -12.45 24.64 1.51
N SER A 53 -13.16 24.39 2.61
CA SER A 53 -14.57 24.72 2.74
C SER A 53 -14.83 26.22 2.71
N LYS A 54 -13.78 27.03 2.92
CA LYS A 54 -13.85 28.49 2.92
C LYS A 54 -13.37 29.13 1.61
N SER A 55 -12.90 28.32 0.65
CA SER A 55 -12.36 28.81 -0.61
C SER A 55 -13.29 28.49 -1.78
N ASP A 56 -13.55 29.50 -2.60
CA ASP A 56 -14.34 29.38 -3.84
C ASP A 56 -13.46 29.33 -5.10
N SER A 57 -12.14 29.20 -4.94
CA SER A 57 -11.22 29.21 -6.07
C SER A 57 -11.36 27.94 -6.93
N ALA A 58 -11.70 28.13 -8.21
CA ALA A 58 -11.77 27.03 -9.17
C ALA A 58 -10.39 26.39 -9.42
N ALA A 59 -9.32 27.20 -9.39
CA ALA A 59 -7.95 26.72 -9.56
C ALA A 59 -7.55 25.76 -8.44
N ILE A 60 -7.89 26.10 -7.19
CA ILE A 60 -7.63 25.24 -6.03
C ILE A 60 -8.42 23.95 -6.14
N ARG A 61 -9.71 24.01 -6.49
CA ARG A 61 -10.54 22.81 -6.69
C ARG A 61 -9.98 21.91 -7.77
N GLY A 62 -9.48 22.49 -8.87
CA GLY A 62 -8.82 21.74 -9.95
C GLY A 62 -7.56 21.03 -9.47
N ARG A 63 -6.71 21.68 -8.69
CA ARG A 63 -5.51 21.07 -8.13
C ARG A 63 -5.85 19.92 -7.16
N VAL A 64 -6.84 20.11 -6.31
CA VAL A 64 -7.31 19.08 -5.39
C VAL A 64 -7.81 17.86 -6.17
N ALA A 65 -8.60 18.08 -7.23
CA ALA A 65 -9.10 17.00 -8.06
C ALA A 65 -7.97 16.20 -8.73
N VAL A 66 -6.94 16.87 -9.24
CA VAL A 66 -5.76 16.22 -9.84
C VAL A 66 -5.01 15.38 -8.81
N LEU A 67 -4.80 15.91 -7.60
CA LEU A 67 -4.11 15.19 -6.54
C LEU A 67 -4.88 13.95 -6.08
N LEU A 68 -6.20 14.07 -5.92
CA LEU A 68 -7.04 12.93 -5.55
C LEU A 68 -7.05 11.85 -6.62
N ALA A 69 -7.05 12.25 -7.90
CA ALA A 69 -6.95 11.30 -9.01
C ALA A 69 -5.61 10.55 -8.99
N LYS A 70 -4.50 11.25 -8.76
CA LYS A 70 -3.17 10.61 -8.62
C LYS A 70 -3.13 9.62 -7.47
N ARG A 71 -3.67 10.01 -6.32
CA ARG A 71 -3.72 9.13 -5.15
C ARG A 71 -4.56 7.89 -5.41
N LYS A 72 -5.67 8.05 -6.10
CA LYS A 72 -6.52 6.91 -6.47
C LYS A 72 -5.77 5.88 -7.31
N VAL A 73 -4.96 6.33 -8.27
CA VAL A 73 -4.12 5.44 -9.08
C VAL A 73 -3.15 4.65 -8.19
N THR A 74 -2.53 5.32 -7.22
CA THR A 74 -1.61 4.67 -6.26
C THR A 74 -2.35 3.67 -5.39
N GLU A 75 -3.52 4.02 -4.87
CA GLU A 75 -4.35 3.14 -4.04
C GLU A 75 -4.84 1.91 -4.83
N ASP A 76 -5.27 2.11 -6.08
CA ASP A 76 -5.70 1.02 -6.95
C ASP A 76 -4.53 0.07 -7.25
N GLY A 77 -3.34 0.60 -7.46
CA GLY A 77 -2.13 -0.20 -7.63
C GLY A 77 -1.79 -1.02 -6.39
N LEU A 78 -1.93 -0.42 -5.21
CA LEU A 78 -1.72 -1.13 -3.94
C LEU A 78 -2.76 -2.22 -3.74
N ALA A 79 -4.04 -1.94 -4.00
CA ALA A 79 -5.12 -2.92 -3.90
C ALA A 79 -4.90 -4.10 -4.85
N ALA A 80 -4.49 -3.84 -6.08
CA ALA A 80 -4.17 -4.87 -7.06
C ALA A 80 -2.99 -5.74 -6.60
N HIS A 81 -1.98 -5.12 -5.99
CA HIS A 81 -0.82 -5.84 -5.45
C HIS A 81 -1.21 -6.75 -4.28
N ILE A 82 -2.04 -6.27 -3.36
CA ILE A 82 -2.57 -7.07 -2.24
C ILE A 82 -3.38 -8.26 -2.78
N SER A 83 -4.21 -8.04 -3.79
CA SER A 83 -5.01 -9.10 -4.42
C SER A 83 -4.12 -10.18 -5.02
N ARG A 84 -3.02 -9.81 -5.68
CA ARG A 84 -2.06 -10.76 -6.23
C ARG A 84 -1.36 -11.57 -5.15
N ILE A 85 -0.97 -10.94 -4.06
CA ILE A 85 -0.35 -11.64 -2.92
C ILE A 85 -1.32 -12.67 -2.34
N ARG A 86 -2.59 -12.30 -2.16
CA ARG A 86 -3.63 -13.22 -1.67
C ARG A 86 -3.82 -14.42 -2.59
N GLU A 87 -3.87 -14.17 -3.88
CA GLU A 87 -4.01 -15.22 -4.89
C GLU A 87 -2.81 -16.16 -4.86
N ASP A 88 -1.59 -15.63 -4.80
CA ASP A 88 -0.37 -16.43 -4.71
C ASP A 88 -0.35 -17.28 -3.43
N LEU A 89 -0.80 -16.74 -2.30
CA LEU A 89 -0.90 -17.49 -1.05
C LEU A 89 -1.91 -18.63 -1.15
N ILE A 90 -3.08 -18.39 -1.75
CA ILE A 90 -4.10 -19.42 -1.97
C ILE A 90 -3.53 -20.55 -2.82
N GLN A 91 -2.85 -20.22 -3.92
CA GLN A 91 -2.24 -21.21 -4.81
C GLN A 91 -1.12 -21.98 -4.12
N THR A 92 -0.29 -21.32 -3.32
CA THR A 92 0.78 -21.94 -2.55
C THR A 92 0.23 -22.92 -1.52
N HIS A 93 -0.81 -22.54 -0.77
CA HIS A 93 -1.48 -23.42 0.18
C HIS A 93 -2.12 -24.62 -0.50
N ALA A 94 -2.74 -24.43 -1.65
CA ALA A 94 -3.31 -25.52 -2.43
C ALA A 94 -2.23 -26.51 -2.91
N ALA A 95 -1.09 -26.00 -3.37
CA ALA A 95 0.05 -26.81 -3.79
C ALA A 95 0.64 -27.59 -2.62
N GLN A 96 0.79 -26.97 -1.46
CA GLN A 96 1.27 -27.62 -0.25
C GLN A 96 0.35 -28.74 0.21
N ARG A 97 -0.97 -28.52 0.17
CA ARG A 97 -1.96 -29.55 0.50
C ARG A 97 -1.88 -30.74 -0.46
N ARG A 98 -1.70 -30.51 -1.75
CA ARG A 98 -1.53 -31.55 -2.75
C ARG A 98 -0.26 -32.40 -2.49
N LEU A 99 0.86 -31.73 -2.19
CA LEU A 99 2.11 -32.38 -1.85
C LEU A 99 1.98 -33.23 -0.58
N ALA A 100 1.31 -32.71 0.45
CA ALA A 100 1.08 -33.44 1.69
C ALA A 100 0.27 -34.73 1.48
N LYS A 101 -0.68 -34.72 0.53
CA LYS A 101 -1.46 -35.92 0.17
C LYS A 101 -0.65 -36.96 -0.60
N VAL A 102 0.28 -36.51 -1.44
CA VAL A 102 1.07 -37.39 -2.33
C VAL A 102 2.33 -37.93 -1.65
N ALA A 103 3.02 -37.12 -0.86
CA ALA A 103 4.29 -37.46 -0.21
C ALA A 103 4.22 -38.73 0.67
N PRO A 104 3.18 -38.94 1.51
CA PRO A 104 3.10 -40.18 2.32
C PRO A 104 2.97 -41.45 1.50
N VAL A 105 2.41 -41.36 0.29
CA VAL A 105 2.19 -42.51 -0.58
C VAL A 105 3.45 -42.89 -1.37
N TYR A 106 4.16 -41.88 -1.90
CA TYR A 106 5.25 -42.10 -2.83
C TYR A 106 6.65 -42.03 -2.21
N MET A 107 6.82 -41.34 -1.06
CA MET A 107 8.15 -41.09 -0.47
C MET A 107 8.16 -41.19 1.06
N PRO A 108 7.75 -42.29 1.68
CA PRO A 108 7.70 -42.43 3.13
C PRO A 108 9.07 -42.27 3.81
N ARG A 109 10.14 -42.79 3.19
CA ARG A 109 11.51 -42.65 3.71
C ARG A 109 12.07 -41.25 3.52
N ALA A 110 11.80 -40.65 2.40
CA ALA A 110 12.24 -39.27 2.11
C ALA A 110 11.57 -38.26 3.02
N ALA A 111 10.29 -38.45 3.35
CA ALA A 111 9.58 -37.59 4.28
C ALA A 111 10.18 -37.64 5.69
N THR A 112 10.53 -38.81 6.18
CA THR A 112 11.18 -39.02 7.47
C THR A 112 12.56 -38.35 7.50
N PHE A 113 13.33 -38.50 6.44
CA PHE A 113 14.65 -37.87 6.29
C PHE A 113 14.57 -36.35 6.24
N GLY A 114 13.60 -35.82 5.52
CA GLY A 114 13.34 -34.37 5.44
C GLY A 114 12.95 -33.77 6.80
N ALA A 115 12.13 -34.48 7.58
CA ALA A 115 11.73 -34.05 8.91
C ALA A 115 12.93 -34.00 9.87
N GLN A 116 13.85 -34.96 9.80
CA GLN A 116 15.07 -34.96 10.60
C GLN A 116 15.99 -33.80 10.23
N ARG A 117 16.14 -33.49 8.95
CA ARG A 117 16.93 -32.31 8.50
C ARG A 117 16.36 -31.02 9.00
N LEU A 118 15.06 -30.84 8.93
CA LEU A 118 14.39 -29.63 9.42
C LEU A 118 14.59 -29.46 10.93
N ARG A 119 14.54 -30.52 11.70
CA ARG A 119 14.81 -30.50 13.15
C ARG A 119 16.25 -30.15 13.47
N ALA A 120 17.20 -30.62 12.68
CA ALA A 120 18.62 -30.33 12.86
C ALA A 120 18.96 -28.88 12.55
N VAL A 121 18.23 -28.24 11.62
CA VAL A 121 18.43 -26.83 11.23
C VAL A 121 17.69 -25.86 12.15
N SER A 122 16.58 -26.28 12.69
CA SER A 122 15.78 -25.44 13.60
C SER A 122 16.30 -25.56 15.06
#